data_6d9a1f61a121455449cae98fa2c10e80
#
_entry.id   6d9a1f61a121455449cae98fa2c10e80
#
_cell.length_a   1.000
_cell.length_b   1.000
_cell.length_c   1.000
_cell.angle_alpha   90.00
_cell.angle_beta   90.00
_cell.angle_gamma   90.00
#
_symmetry.space_group_name_H-M   'P 1'
#
loop_
_entity.id
_entity.type
_entity.pdbx_description
1 polymer ?
#
loop_
_entity_poly.entity_id
_entity_poly.type
_entity_poly.pdbx_seq_one_letter_code
_entity_poly.pdbx_strand_id
1 'polypeptide(L)'
;TVSEEYIRGQVNQAINNPSDEVPTKTKLLNVWCDVNDVWIPDNYFTATTRQISMSEFSGEQCYIGVDLASTGDLTAVAKLVVREDTYYFHVDYYLPESALREKSDKDMYRQWALEKKLHITPGNVTDYDYITNDIMALCDIVTIVSVGYDKWNAVQWAIDATDKGLNLEEYSQSIGNFNKPTREFERLMLSGKVVID
;
A
#
# COMPACT_ATOMS: atom_id res chain seq x y z
N THR A 1 -30.99 22.90 22.43
CA THR A 1 -31.48 22.25 21.19
C THR A 1 -30.59 22.68 20.05
N VAL A 2 -30.00 21.73 19.34
CA VAL A 2 -29.13 22.01 18.18
C VAL A 2 -30.04 22.45 17.03
N SER A 3 -29.72 23.58 16.36
CA SER A 3 -30.52 24.05 15.24
C SER A 3 -30.35 23.17 13.98
N GLU A 4 -31.42 23.11 13.17
CA GLU A 4 -31.40 22.37 11.90
C GLU A 4 -30.30 22.92 10.96
N GLU A 5 -30.11 24.25 10.96
CA GLU A 5 -29.09 24.91 10.15
C GLU A 5 -27.67 24.47 10.53
N TYR A 6 -27.39 24.31 11.83
CA TYR A 6 -26.12 23.80 12.31
C TYR A 6 -25.89 22.35 11.85
N ILE A 7 -26.93 21.49 11.98
CA ILE A 7 -26.84 20.09 11.52
C ILE A 7 -26.54 20.02 10.01
N ARG A 8 -27.27 20.81 9.20
CA ARG A 8 -27.02 20.89 7.75
C ARG A 8 -25.59 21.35 7.44
N GLY A 9 -25.09 22.35 8.17
CA GLY A 9 -23.72 22.81 8.01
C GLY A 9 -22.70 21.72 8.27
N GLN A 10 -22.84 20.97 9.36
CA GLN A 10 -21.95 19.86 9.71
C GLN A 10 -22.04 18.69 8.71
N VAL A 11 -23.23 18.35 8.24
CA VAL A 11 -23.43 17.31 7.22
C VAL A 11 -22.77 17.74 5.89
N ASN A 12 -22.94 18.98 5.46
CA ASN A 12 -22.28 19.49 4.25
C ASN A 12 -20.74 19.51 4.38
N GLN A 13 -20.23 19.84 5.56
CA GLN A 13 -18.81 19.76 5.86
C GLN A 13 -18.31 18.31 5.75
N ALA A 14 -19.03 17.35 6.34
CA ALA A 14 -18.67 15.95 6.28
C ALA A 14 -18.73 15.36 4.85
N ILE A 15 -19.67 15.84 4.02
CA ILE A 15 -19.74 15.44 2.60
C ILE A 15 -18.49 15.93 1.82
N ASN A 16 -18.00 17.11 2.16
CA ASN A 16 -16.84 17.71 1.47
C ASN A 16 -15.48 17.33 2.10
N ASN A 17 -15.49 16.81 3.32
CA ASN A 17 -14.30 16.40 4.05
C ASN A 17 -14.52 15.02 4.69
N PRO A 18 -13.98 13.94 4.09
CA PRO A 18 -14.21 12.57 4.56
C PRO A 18 -13.80 12.31 6.00
N SER A 19 -12.78 13.01 6.53
CA SER A 19 -12.37 12.87 7.94
C SER A 19 -13.44 13.36 8.95
N ASP A 20 -14.39 14.19 8.53
CA ASP A 20 -15.48 14.67 9.37
C ASP A 20 -16.72 13.75 9.28
N GLU A 21 -16.74 12.75 8.40
CA GLU A 21 -17.90 11.89 8.17
C GLU A 21 -18.25 11.06 9.42
N VAL A 22 -17.28 10.31 9.97
CA VAL A 22 -17.50 9.46 11.14
C VAL A 22 -17.84 10.28 12.39
N PRO A 23 -17.13 11.38 12.74
CA PRO A 23 -17.54 12.26 13.83
C PRO A 23 -18.95 12.81 13.68
N THR A 24 -19.34 13.21 12.46
CA THR A 24 -20.69 13.74 12.19
C THR A 24 -21.74 12.65 12.35
N LYS A 25 -21.53 11.46 11.79
CA LYS A 25 -22.44 10.31 11.93
C LYS A 25 -22.61 9.91 13.40
N THR A 26 -21.51 9.75 14.14
CA THR A 26 -21.54 9.25 15.52
C THR A 26 -22.02 10.28 16.52
N LYS A 27 -21.46 11.49 16.50
CA LYS A 27 -21.70 12.51 17.53
C LYS A 27 -22.94 13.36 17.26
N LEU A 28 -23.28 13.59 16.00
CA LEU A 28 -24.38 14.46 15.63
C LEU A 28 -25.65 13.71 15.22
N LEU A 29 -25.49 12.64 14.42
CA LEU A 29 -26.62 11.86 13.91
C LEU A 29 -26.90 10.58 14.71
N ASN A 30 -26.08 10.30 15.74
CA ASN A 30 -26.17 9.10 16.57
C ASN A 30 -26.21 7.79 15.76
N VAL A 31 -25.50 7.76 14.64
CA VAL A 31 -25.34 6.58 13.79
C VAL A 31 -24.16 5.77 14.30
N TRP A 32 -24.36 4.48 14.52
CA TRP A 32 -23.28 3.60 14.93
C TRP A 32 -22.29 3.44 13.79
N CYS A 33 -20.99 3.67 14.07
CA CYS A 33 -19.89 3.45 13.15
C CYS A 33 -18.84 2.59 13.85
N ASP A 34 -18.30 1.59 13.16
CA ASP A 34 -17.35 0.64 13.73
C ASP A 34 -15.95 1.25 13.98
N VAL A 35 -15.64 2.41 13.40
CA VAL A 35 -14.33 3.08 13.50
C VAL A 35 -14.52 4.55 13.83
N ASN A 36 -13.76 5.05 14.81
CA ASN A 36 -13.83 6.44 15.25
C ASN A 36 -13.12 7.44 14.34
N ASP A 37 -12.06 6.99 13.66
CA ASP A 37 -11.26 7.80 12.72
C ASP A 37 -10.93 6.97 11.46
N VAL A 38 -11.54 7.31 10.34
CA VAL A 38 -11.24 6.73 9.03
C VAL A 38 -10.45 7.76 8.23
N TRP A 39 -9.24 7.40 7.82
CA TRP A 39 -8.41 8.27 6.98
C TRP A 39 -9.02 8.46 5.59
N ILE A 40 -9.26 7.37 4.86
CA ILE A 40 -9.92 7.36 3.56
C ILE A 40 -11.15 6.44 3.66
N PRO A 41 -12.38 6.93 3.43
CA PRO A 41 -13.59 6.11 3.51
C PRO A 41 -13.59 4.95 2.51
N ASP A 42 -14.19 3.83 2.90
CA ASP A 42 -14.20 2.56 2.15
C ASP A 42 -14.78 2.68 0.73
N ASN A 43 -15.75 3.56 0.53
CA ASN A 43 -16.32 3.82 -0.78
C ASN A 43 -15.29 4.32 -1.81
N TYR A 44 -14.25 5.07 -1.37
CA TYR A 44 -13.16 5.49 -2.27
C TYR A 44 -12.25 4.31 -2.62
N PHE A 45 -11.90 3.46 -1.67
CA PHE A 45 -11.14 2.24 -1.94
C PHE A 45 -11.90 1.32 -2.91
N THR A 46 -13.16 1.05 -2.64
CA THR A 46 -14.00 0.22 -3.51
C THR A 46 -14.08 0.78 -4.93
N ALA A 47 -14.18 2.10 -5.07
CA ALA A 47 -14.25 2.75 -6.39
C ALA A 47 -12.91 2.71 -7.15
N THR A 48 -11.78 2.58 -6.44
CA THR A 48 -10.44 2.56 -7.03
C THR A 48 -9.89 1.16 -7.26
N THR A 49 -10.51 0.13 -6.67
CA THR A 49 -10.02 -1.25 -6.76
C THR A 49 -10.32 -1.86 -8.13
N ARG A 50 -9.27 -2.34 -8.81
CA ARG A 50 -9.35 -3.06 -10.07
C ARG A 50 -8.20 -4.04 -10.19
N GLN A 51 -8.45 -5.25 -10.63
CA GLN A 51 -7.37 -6.19 -10.91
C GLN A 51 -6.40 -5.62 -11.95
N ILE A 52 -5.12 -5.62 -11.64
CA ILE A 52 -4.02 -5.09 -12.45
C ILE A 52 -3.07 -6.23 -12.81
N SER A 53 -2.65 -6.29 -14.08
CA SER A 53 -1.51 -7.10 -14.48
C SER A 53 -0.38 -6.18 -14.90
N MET A 54 0.84 -6.37 -14.37
CA MET A 54 1.99 -5.55 -14.75
C MET A 54 2.30 -5.62 -16.26
N SER A 55 1.88 -6.69 -16.96
CA SER A 55 2.00 -6.80 -18.42
C SER A 55 1.19 -5.74 -19.20
N GLU A 56 0.17 -5.13 -18.60
CA GLU A 56 -0.59 -4.02 -19.19
C GLU A 56 0.28 -2.76 -19.38
N PHE A 57 1.38 -2.66 -18.64
CA PHE A 57 2.30 -1.51 -18.61
C PHE A 57 3.63 -1.79 -19.29
N SER A 58 3.65 -2.73 -20.25
CA SER A 58 4.88 -3.14 -20.94
C SER A 58 5.64 -1.93 -21.53
N GLY A 59 6.91 -1.78 -21.14
CA GLY A 59 7.82 -0.70 -21.57
C GLY A 59 7.62 0.63 -20.83
N GLU A 60 6.63 0.75 -19.93
CA GLU A 60 6.40 1.99 -19.18
C GLU A 60 7.31 2.12 -17.97
N GLN A 61 7.45 3.34 -17.47
CA GLN A 61 8.22 3.62 -16.26
C GLN A 61 7.47 3.12 -15.02
N CYS A 62 8.20 2.40 -14.16
CA CYS A 62 7.69 1.90 -12.89
C CYS A 62 8.58 2.38 -11.74
N TYR A 63 7.96 2.85 -10.68
CA TYR A 63 8.58 3.18 -9.41
C TYR A 63 8.22 2.11 -8.39
N ILE A 64 9.17 1.69 -7.58
CA ILE A 64 8.96 0.63 -6.61
C ILE A 64 9.23 1.17 -5.20
N GLY A 65 8.38 0.81 -4.25
CA GLY A 65 8.59 1.02 -2.83
C GLY A 65 8.66 -0.32 -2.12
N VAL A 66 9.69 -0.53 -1.31
CA VAL A 66 9.90 -1.79 -0.58
C VAL A 66 9.91 -1.53 0.92
N ASP A 67 9.10 -2.27 1.64
CA ASP A 67 9.08 -2.33 3.11
C ASP A 67 9.46 -3.75 3.54
N LEU A 68 10.70 -3.90 4.04
CA LEU A 68 11.29 -5.20 4.39
C LEU A 68 11.08 -5.52 5.87
N ALA A 69 10.36 -6.59 6.12
CA ALA A 69 10.22 -7.15 7.46
C ALA A 69 11.36 -8.14 7.79
N SER A 70 11.98 -8.01 8.96
CA SER A 70 13.09 -8.88 9.37
C SER A 70 12.68 -10.26 9.87
N THR A 71 11.56 -10.37 10.59
CA THR A 71 11.13 -11.63 11.22
C THR A 71 9.62 -11.75 11.27
N GLY A 72 9.08 -12.67 10.47
CA GLY A 72 7.69 -13.12 10.58
C GLY A 72 6.59 -12.09 10.32
N ASP A 73 6.92 -10.86 9.95
CA ASP A 73 5.95 -9.84 9.49
C ASP A 73 5.89 -9.79 7.98
N LEU A 74 4.83 -9.20 7.46
CA LEU A 74 4.64 -9.03 6.02
C LEU A 74 5.69 -8.07 5.46
N THR A 75 6.39 -8.51 4.42
CA THR A 75 7.15 -7.61 3.54
C THR A 75 6.25 -7.20 2.39
N ALA A 76 6.32 -5.94 1.98
CA ALA A 76 5.53 -5.41 0.88
C ALA A 76 6.42 -4.79 -0.21
N VAL A 77 6.05 -5.06 -1.47
CA VAL A 77 6.64 -4.45 -2.67
C VAL A 77 5.54 -3.76 -3.45
N ALA A 78 5.45 -2.44 -3.30
CA ALA A 78 4.48 -1.62 -4.03
C ALA A 78 5.10 -1.15 -5.35
N LYS A 79 4.38 -1.34 -6.44
CA LYS A 79 4.73 -0.93 -7.80
C LYS A 79 3.80 0.19 -8.23
N LEU A 80 4.36 1.28 -8.73
CA LEU A 80 3.61 2.43 -9.20
C LEU A 80 3.94 2.69 -10.68
N VAL A 81 2.90 2.70 -11.50
CA VAL A 81 2.96 3.21 -12.88
C VAL A 81 2.02 4.41 -13.00
N VAL A 82 2.46 5.46 -13.68
CA VAL A 82 1.65 6.66 -13.93
C VAL A 82 1.37 6.75 -15.44
N ARG A 83 0.08 6.71 -15.80
CA ARG A 83 -0.38 6.82 -17.18
C ARG A 83 -1.51 7.87 -17.25
N GLU A 84 -1.38 8.87 -18.10
CA GLU A 84 -2.41 9.88 -18.35
C GLU A 84 -3.02 10.50 -17.07
N ASP A 85 -2.16 10.87 -16.10
CA ASP A 85 -2.58 11.46 -14.80
C ASP A 85 -3.35 10.48 -13.88
N THR A 86 -3.28 9.17 -14.16
CA THR A 86 -3.79 8.09 -13.31
C THR A 86 -2.64 7.28 -12.73
N TYR A 87 -2.71 6.98 -11.45
CA TYR A 87 -1.71 6.32 -10.65
C TYR A 87 -2.13 4.88 -10.37
N TYR A 88 -1.44 3.92 -10.96
CA TYR A 88 -1.73 2.49 -10.85
C TYR A 88 -0.80 1.86 -9.82
N PHE A 89 -1.37 1.34 -8.75
CA PHE A 89 -0.65 0.65 -7.68
C PHE A 89 -0.96 -0.85 -7.71
N HIS A 90 0.08 -1.64 -7.77
CA HIS A 90 0.02 -3.08 -7.55
C HIS A 90 0.97 -3.45 -6.42
N VAL A 91 0.52 -4.23 -5.44
CA VAL A 91 1.32 -4.55 -4.26
C VAL A 91 1.45 -6.06 -4.10
N ASP A 92 2.69 -6.56 -4.11
CA ASP A 92 2.98 -7.93 -3.72
C ASP A 92 3.35 -7.99 -2.25
N TYR A 93 2.85 -9.00 -1.57
CA TYR A 93 3.13 -9.29 -0.17
C TYR A 93 3.91 -10.59 -0.05
N TYR A 94 4.88 -10.63 0.86
CA TYR A 94 5.74 -11.78 1.10
C TYR A 94 5.76 -12.13 2.58
N LEU A 95 5.80 -13.46 2.86
CA LEU A 95 5.82 -13.97 4.23
C LEU A 95 6.64 -15.27 4.26
N PRO A 96 7.48 -15.52 5.29
CA PRO A 96 8.20 -16.80 5.39
C PRO A 96 7.25 -17.94 5.74
N GLU A 97 7.59 -19.14 5.26
CA GLU A 97 6.79 -20.37 5.48
C GLU A 97 6.51 -20.67 6.95
N SER A 98 7.45 -20.35 7.85
CA SER A 98 7.26 -20.56 9.30
C SER A 98 6.05 -19.80 9.85
N ALA A 99 5.73 -18.62 9.32
CA ALA A 99 4.58 -17.83 9.77
C ALA A 99 3.24 -18.54 9.54
N LEU A 100 3.15 -19.42 8.54
CA LEU A 100 1.96 -20.25 8.31
C LEU A 100 1.72 -21.31 9.39
N ARG A 101 2.70 -21.53 10.25
CA ARG A 101 2.63 -22.53 11.35
C ARG A 101 2.49 -21.87 12.71
N GLU A 102 3.14 -20.75 12.93
CA GLU A 102 3.38 -20.18 14.25
C GLU A 102 2.45 -19.00 14.60
N LYS A 103 1.92 -18.28 13.61
CA LYS A 103 1.07 -17.11 13.85
C LYS A 103 -0.38 -17.46 14.16
N SER A 104 -1.04 -16.60 14.96
CA SER A 104 -2.48 -16.67 15.26
C SER A 104 -3.33 -16.61 13.99
N ASP A 105 -2.89 -15.83 13.00
CA ASP A 105 -3.62 -15.53 11.77
C ASP A 105 -3.24 -16.47 10.61
N LYS A 106 -2.58 -17.58 10.92
CA LYS A 106 -2.08 -18.57 9.93
C LYS A 106 -3.11 -19.05 8.91
N ASP A 107 -4.36 -19.19 9.32
CA ASP A 107 -5.41 -19.68 8.42
C ASP A 107 -5.81 -18.62 7.40
N MET A 108 -5.81 -17.34 7.78
CA MET A 108 -5.97 -16.20 6.87
C MET A 108 -4.81 -16.09 5.88
N TYR A 109 -3.56 -16.21 6.35
CA TYR A 109 -2.38 -16.22 5.47
C TYR A 109 -2.38 -17.37 4.48
N ARG A 110 -2.79 -18.58 4.91
CA ARG A 110 -2.96 -19.74 4.01
C ARG A 110 -3.98 -19.47 2.93
N GLN A 111 -5.11 -18.85 3.27
CA GLN A 111 -6.13 -18.47 2.32
C GLN A 111 -5.58 -17.46 1.31
N TRP A 112 -4.90 -16.40 1.76
CA TRP A 112 -4.31 -15.40 0.86
C TRP A 112 -3.23 -15.99 -0.05
N ALA A 113 -2.46 -16.94 0.44
CA ALA A 113 -1.48 -17.67 -0.38
C ALA A 113 -2.17 -18.51 -1.46
N LEU A 114 -3.28 -19.22 -1.13
CA LEU A 114 -4.09 -19.97 -2.10
C LEU A 114 -4.73 -19.06 -3.15
N GLU A 115 -5.15 -17.85 -2.75
CA GLU A 115 -5.70 -16.81 -3.63
C GLU A 115 -4.62 -16.08 -4.44
N LYS A 116 -3.34 -16.42 -4.26
CA LYS A 116 -2.17 -15.77 -4.89
C LYS A 116 -2.02 -14.28 -4.54
N LYS A 117 -2.56 -13.87 -3.40
CA LYS A 117 -2.42 -12.51 -2.85
C LYS A 117 -1.20 -12.37 -1.93
N LEU A 118 -0.60 -13.50 -1.55
CA LEU A 118 0.54 -13.57 -0.65
C LEU A 118 1.56 -14.58 -1.17
N HIS A 119 2.78 -14.13 -1.38
CA HIS A 119 3.91 -14.98 -1.75
C HIS A 119 4.54 -15.57 -0.49
N ILE A 120 4.70 -16.89 -0.49
CA ILE A 120 5.35 -17.59 0.61
C ILE A 120 6.80 -17.87 0.23
N THR A 121 7.72 -17.27 0.99
CA THR A 121 9.15 -17.54 0.82
C THR A 121 9.59 -18.74 1.64
N PRO A 122 10.56 -19.53 1.15
CA PRO A 122 11.06 -20.70 1.90
C PRO A 122 11.72 -20.32 3.22
N GLY A 123 11.60 -21.17 4.24
CA GLY A 123 12.35 -21.05 5.49
C GLY A 123 11.64 -20.31 6.61
N ASN A 124 12.46 -19.87 7.58
CA ASN A 124 11.98 -19.30 8.85
C ASN A 124 12.04 -17.76 8.88
N VAL A 125 12.72 -17.16 7.92
CA VAL A 125 12.84 -15.70 7.74
C VAL A 125 12.51 -15.36 6.30
N THR A 126 12.10 -14.12 6.06
CA THR A 126 11.81 -13.65 4.72
C THR A 126 13.05 -13.74 3.83
N ASP A 127 12.92 -14.42 2.71
CA ASP A 127 14.00 -14.58 1.72
C ASP A 127 14.06 -13.33 0.83
N TYR A 128 15.03 -12.47 1.09
CA TYR A 128 15.20 -11.23 0.33
C TYR A 128 15.74 -11.46 -1.10
N ASP A 129 16.46 -12.55 -1.33
CA ASP A 129 16.87 -12.92 -2.70
C ASP A 129 15.67 -13.29 -3.56
N TYR A 130 14.69 -13.98 -2.98
CA TYR A 130 13.42 -14.27 -3.64
C TYR A 130 12.74 -12.97 -4.10
N ILE A 131 12.60 -11.99 -3.20
CA ILE A 131 11.98 -10.67 -3.49
C ILE A 131 12.77 -9.94 -4.56
N THR A 132 14.11 -9.93 -4.46
CA THR A 132 14.96 -9.27 -5.45
C THR A 132 14.80 -9.88 -6.84
N ASN A 133 14.71 -11.22 -6.93
CA ASN A 133 14.49 -11.91 -8.19
C ASN A 133 13.13 -11.59 -8.80
N ASP A 134 12.07 -11.46 -7.99
CA ASP A 134 10.74 -11.03 -8.45
C ASP A 134 10.79 -9.58 -9.00
N ILE A 135 11.49 -8.68 -8.31
CA ILE A 135 11.71 -7.30 -8.79
C ILE A 135 12.52 -7.31 -10.11
N MET A 136 13.58 -8.12 -10.19
CA MET A 136 14.38 -8.23 -11.40
C MET A 136 13.59 -8.78 -12.60
N ALA A 137 12.67 -9.73 -12.36
CA ALA A 137 11.80 -10.25 -13.41
C ALA A 137 10.86 -9.19 -14.00
N LEU A 138 10.53 -8.13 -13.24
CA LEU A 138 9.76 -7.00 -13.76
C LEU A 138 10.53 -6.17 -14.79
N CYS A 139 11.87 -6.21 -14.79
CA CYS A 139 12.68 -5.48 -15.78
C CYS A 139 12.41 -5.94 -17.22
N ASP A 140 11.93 -7.18 -17.40
CA ASP A 140 11.52 -7.71 -18.71
C ASP A 140 10.17 -7.13 -19.19
N ILE A 141 9.40 -6.52 -18.28
CA ILE A 141 8.05 -6.01 -18.54
C ILE A 141 8.04 -4.49 -18.55
N VAL A 142 8.59 -3.85 -17.52
CA VAL A 142 8.56 -2.40 -17.31
C VAL A 142 9.96 -1.83 -17.14
N THR A 143 10.11 -0.53 -17.30
CA THR A 143 11.37 0.17 -17.01
C THR A 143 11.37 0.63 -15.55
N ILE A 144 12.11 -0.06 -14.68
CA ILE A 144 12.25 0.34 -13.27
C ILE A 144 13.10 1.60 -13.20
N VAL A 145 12.51 2.69 -12.71
CA VAL A 145 13.18 4.01 -12.57
C VAL A 145 13.97 4.06 -11.27
N SER A 146 13.36 3.72 -10.16
CA SER A 146 14.00 3.64 -8.85
C SER A 146 13.25 2.69 -7.93
N VAL A 147 13.95 2.20 -6.90
CA VAL A 147 13.42 1.36 -5.84
C VAL A 147 13.68 2.06 -4.51
N GLY A 148 12.64 2.68 -3.95
CA GLY A 148 12.67 3.31 -2.63
C GLY A 148 12.61 2.27 -1.51
N TYR A 149 13.46 2.40 -0.49
CA TYR A 149 13.49 1.48 0.65
C TYR A 149 13.84 2.21 1.95
N ASP A 150 13.40 1.66 3.10
CA ASP A 150 13.92 2.09 4.41
C ASP A 150 15.19 1.31 4.74
N LYS A 151 16.24 2.02 5.15
CA LYS A 151 17.52 1.39 5.51
C LYS A 151 17.45 0.50 6.75
N TRP A 152 16.40 0.62 7.56
CA TRP A 152 16.27 -0.17 8.77
C TRP A 152 16.19 -1.66 8.41
N ASN A 153 17.18 -2.43 8.84
CA ASN A 153 17.38 -3.85 8.51
C ASN A 153 17.61 -4.19 7.02
N ALA A 154 17.76 -3.21 6.13
CA ALA A 154 17.86 -3.42 4.69
C ALA A 154 19.26 -3.14 4.09
N VAL A 155 20.27 -2.83 4.92
CA VAL A 155 21.59 -2.41 4.42
C VAL A 155 22.24 -3.47 3.54
N GLN A 156 22.28 -4.74 3.98
CA GLN A 156 22.89 -5.81 3.17
C GLN A 156 22.08 -6.08 1.92
N TRP A 157 20.75 -6.13 2.03
CA TRP A 157 19.88 -6.28 0.87
C TRP A 157 20.09 -5.17 -0.18
N ALA A 158 20.26 -3.93 0.27
CA ALA A 158 20.46 -2.79 -0.62
C ALA A 158 21.79 -2.91 -1.40
N ILE A 159 22.85 -3.40 -0.77
CA ILE A 159 24.13 -3.67 -1.44
C ILE A 159 23.94 -4.76 -2.51
N ASP A 160 23.37 -5.90 -2.13
CA ASP A 160 23.20 -7.05 -3.03
C ASP A 160 22.28 -6.72 -4.21
N ALA A 161 21.20 -5.96 -3.97
CA ALA A 161 20.26 -5.54 -5.01
C ALA A 161 20.88 -4.48 -5.97
N THR A 162 21.73 -3.58 -5.43
CA THR A 162 22.51 -2.62 -6.26
C THR A 162 23.50 -3.36 -7.13
N ASP A 163 24.20 -4.37 -6.61
CA ASP A 163 25.13 -5.19 -7.39
C ASP A 163 24.42 -5.97 -8.51
N LYS A 164 23.14 -6.31 -8.33
CA LYS A 164 22.28 -6.88 -9.37
C LYS A 164 21.77 -5.85 -10.40
N GLY A 165 22.05 -4.56 -10.20
CA GLY A 165 21.74 -3.49 -11.16
C GLY A 165 20.47 -2.68 -10.86
N LEU A 166 19.84 -2.85 -9.70
CA LEU A 166 18.70 -2.01 -9.30
C LEU A 166 19.17 -0.63 -8.83
N ASN A 167 18.44 0.42 -9.24
CA ASN A 167 18.66 1.79 -8.78
C ASN A 167 17.91 2.01 -7.46
N LEU A 168 18.63 1.90 -6.33
CA LEU A 168 18.07 1.98 -4.99
C LEU A 168 18.18 3.40 -4.42
N GLU A 169 17.11 3.86 -3.80
CA GLU A 169 17.02 5.15 -3.11
C GLU A 169 16.60 4.95 -1.65
N GLU A 170 17.46 5.34 -0.71
CA GLU A 170 17.12 5.32 0.71
C GLU A 170 16.04 6.36 1.03
N TYR A 171 14.96 5.93 1.65
CA TYR A 171 13.85 6.79 2.06
C TYR A 171 13.52 6.59 3.54
N SER A 172 13.89 7.56 4.37
CA SER A 172 13.60 7.50 5.81
C SER A 172 12.10 7.63 6.09
N GLN A 173 11.55 6.68 6.84
CA GLN A 173 10.14 6.65 7.27
C GLN A 173 9.82 7.64 8.41
N SER A 174 10.41 8.84 8.38
CA SER A 174 10.11 9.90 9.34
C SER A 174 8.75 10.56 9.03
N ILE A 175 8.08 11.09 10.06
CA ILE A 175 6.82 11.85 9.90
C ILE A 175 6.99 12.99 8.89
N GLY A 176 8.15 13.69 8.90
CA GLY A 176 8.44 14.77 7.97
C GLY A 176 8.45 14.33 6.52
N ASN A 177 9.07 13.19 6.24
CA ASN A 177 9.16 12.65 4.88
C ASN A 177 7.83 12.07 4.38
N PHE A 178 7.07 11.39 5.26
CA PHE A 178 5.80 10.78 4.88
C PHE A 178 4.62 11.75 4.76
N ASN A 179 4.66 12.89 5.46
CA ASN A 179 3.52 13.82 5.49
C ASN A 179 3.08 14.27 4.08
N LYS A 180 4.03 14.72 3.24
CA LYS A 180 3.70 15.22 1.89
C LYS A 180 3.20 14.12 0.95
N PRO A 181 3.90 12.96 0.80
CA PRO A 181 3.41 11.84 -0.01
C PRO A 181 2.05 11.29 0.44
N THR A 182 1.83 11.17 1.76
CA THR A 182 0.57 10.68 2.32
C THR A 182 -0.61 11.58 1.95
N ARG A 183 -0.43 12.92 2.10
CA ARG A 183 -1.46 13.88 1.69
C ARG A 183 -1.71 13.89 0.18
N GLU A 184 -0.67 13.71 -0.60
CA GLU A 184 -0.80 13.62 -2.05
C GLU A 184 -1.54 12.35 -2.45
N PHE A 185 -1.22 11.20 -1.85
CA PHE A 185 -1.96 9.96 -2.05
C PHE A 185 -3.45 10.12 -1.70
N GLU A 186 -3.75 10.70 -0.53
CA GLU A 186 -5.13 11.02 -0.12
C GLU A 186 -5.84 11.88 -1.17
N ARG A 187 -5.20 12.99 -1.60
CA ARG A 187 -5.76 13.87 -2.63
C ARG A 187 -6.05 13.14 -3.94
N LEU A 188 -5.15 12.27 -4.38
CA LEU A 188 -5.30 11.48 -5.59
C LEU A 188 -6.43 10.46 -5.46
N MET A 189 -6.54 9.77 -4.31
CA MET A 189 -7.63 8.86 -3.99
C MET A 189 -8.99 9.56 -4.05
N LEU A 190 -9.12 10.68 -3.35
CA LEU A 190 -10.36 11.47 -3.31
C LEU A 190 -10.73 12.07 -4.68
N SER A 191 -9.74 12.27 -5.56
CA SER A 191 -9.94 12.77 -6.93
C SER A 191 -10.22 11.67 -7.96
N GLY A 192 -10.27 10.39 -7.55
CA GLY A 192 -10.48 9.25 -8.44
C GLY A 192 -9.32 9.01 -9.43
N LYS A 193 -8.10 9.44 -9.09
CA LYS A 193 -6.91 9.33 -9.92
C LYS A 193 -6.02 8.14 -9.53
N VAL A 194 -6.48 7.30 -8.64
CA VAL A 194 -5.76 6.11 -8.18
C VAL A 194 -6.52 4.86 -8.59
N VAL A 195 -5.79 3.85 -9.03
CA VAL A 195 -6.26 2.48 -9.24
C VAL A 195 -5.37 1.55 -8.42
N ILE A 196 -5.97 0.70 -7.59
CA ILE A 196 -5.28 -0.25 -6.71
C ILE A 196 -5.75 -1.67 -7.03
N ASP A 197 -4.81 -2.63 -7.02
CA ASP A 197 -5.11 -4.06 -7.11
C ASP A 197 -5.15 -4.69 -5.73
#